data_99db214c65fe8c1bb8a5fd885082c81a
#
_entry.id   99db214c65fe8c1bb8a5fd885082c81a
#
_cell.length_a   1.000
_cell.length_b   1.000
_cell.length_c   1.000
_cell.angle_alpha   90.00
_cell.angle_beta   90.00
_cell.angle_gamma   90.00
#
_symmetry.space_group_name_H-M   'P 1'
#
loop_
_entity.id
_entity.type
_entity.pdbx_description
1 polymer ?
#
loop_
_entity_poly.entity_id
_entity_poly.type
_entity_poly.pdbx_seq_one_letter_code
_entity_poly.pdbx_strand_id
1 'polypeptide(L)'
;MKEMTRENVRDEIERVYQTSLLRRYWGFIGRGLARLVGQKGEAPMWVSVMAMMLLIQVITTVTAFAIKDRSAASVSFVYNYPMLIYMWFCIIVLHVQVERFIGFFKKDIVNALDLSASRSAIEAWLRNVGRPSTQVTALLFFTVLMMAVTIYVLYSQQNRTAGIAVYLFTVLVFASAASHLYWTLVISVTLAFTTRNLSFNLVPDDPSQTPVIQTMRQGSGGLMLAIALLLALNIAIVIPLNLYSRIYLISIVAVFWTPLLLYFLFSESAFSRLLMNAKLRRLATLQEQILEIENHQDVSQKEPAEAVKRLLDLHDRVKSASVSMINMNSVANLLGSLALPLLGALLNIFDIWGKIFGTP
;
A
#
# COMPACT_ATOMS: atom_id res chain seq x y z
N MET A 1 1.90 14.37 32.88
CA MET A 1 1.66 13.82 31.55
C MET A 1 1.44 14.99 30.60
N LYS A 2 2.28 15.15 29.54
CA LYS A 2 2.07 16.21 28.55
C LYS A 2 0.73 15.99 27.85
N GLU A 3 -0.02 17.05 27.68
CA GLU A 3 -1.27 17.05 26.92
C GLU A 3 -0.97 16.63 25.48
N MET A 4 -1.72 15.65 24.95
CA MET A 4 -1.49 15.15 23.60
C MET A 4 -2.16 16.10 22.61
N THR A 5 -1.41 17.05 22.09
CA THR A 5 -1.88 17.95 21.04
C THR A 5 -1.74 17.27 19.67
N ARG A 6 -2.48 17.78 18.66
CA ARG A 6 -2.35 17.32 17.26
C ARG A 6 -0.91 17.47 16.74
N GLU A 7 -0.23 18.50 17.17
CA GLU A 7 1.15 18.76 16.81
C GLU A 7 2.09 17.68 17.37
N ASN A 8 1.94 17.32 18.63
CA ASN A 8 2.72 16.24 19.26
C ASN A 8 2.51 14.88 18.53
N VAL A 9 1.30 14.59 18.05
CA VAL A 9 1.04 13.37 17.27
C VAL A 9 1.74 13.41 15.91
N ARG A 10 1.71 14.56 15.23
CA ARG A 10 2.39 14.74 13.94
C ARG A 10 3.91 14.59 14.10
N ASP A 11 4.49 15.18 15.14
CA ASP A 11 5.90 15.09 15.43
C ASP A 11 6.31 13.65 15.75
N GLU A 12 5.47 12.93 16.48
CA GLU A 12 5.72 11.53 16.80
C GLU A 12 5.67 10.64 15.54
N ILE A 13 4.71 10.87 14.64
CA ILE A 13 4.63 10.17 13.34
C ILE A 13 5.89 10.45 12.52
N GLU A 14 6.30 11.72 12.44
CA GLU A 14 7.53 12.11 11.75
C GLU A 14 8.75 11.44 12.38
N ARG A 15 8.84 11.44 13.70
CA ARG A 15 9.93 10.79 14.43
C ARG A 15 9.99 9.30 14.13
N VAL A 16 8.86 8.59 14.17
CA VAL A 16 8.78 7.16 13.85
C VAL A 16 9.22 6.90 12.41
N TYR A 17 8.81 7.76 11.46
CA TYR A 17 9.22 7.64 10.06
C TYR A 17 10.73 7.91 9.89
N GLN A 18 11.26 8.99 10.44
CA GLN A 18 12.67 9.35 10.31
C GLN A 18 13.62 8.33 10.99
N THR A 19 13.15 7.66 12.06
CA THR A 19 13.91 6.60 12.74
C THR A 19 13.71 5.22 12.13
N SER A 20 12.86 5.08 11.13
CA SER A 20 12.56 3.81 10.47
C SER A 20 13.76 3.23 9.72
N LEU A 21 13.77 1.91 9.55
CA LEU A 21 14.77 1.22 8.74
C LEU A 21 14.78 1.71 7.30
N LEU A 22 13.62 2.03 6.74
CA LEU A 22 13.49 2.61 5.40
C LEU A 22 14.32 3.90 5.28
N ARG A 23 14.07 4.86 6.18
CA ARG A 23 14.72 6.17 6.11
C ARG A 23 16.21 6.10 6.44
N ARG A 24 16.58 5.25 7.40
CA ARG A 24 18.00 5.01 7.75
C ARG A 24 18.77 4.39 6.60
N TYR A 25 18.22 3.38 5.96
CA TYR A 25 18.85 2.69 4.84
C TYR A 25 19.09 3.63 3.66
N TRP A 26 18.04 4.28 3.17
CA TRP A 26 18.16 5.16 2.02
C TRP A 26 18.90 6.46 2.34
N GLY A 27 18.73 6.99 3.54
CA GLY A 27 19.52 8.14 4.00
C GLY A 27 21.01 7.82 4.12
N PHE A 28 21.38 6.62 4.53
CA PHE A 28 22.80 6.19 4.53
C PHE A 28 23.38 6.20 3.10
N ILE A 29 22.66 5.61 2.14
CA ILE A 29 23.06 5.58 0.72
C ILE A 29 23.14 7.01 0.17
N GLY A 30 22.11 7.83 0.41
CA GLY A 30 22.05 9.22 -0.08
C GLY A 30 23.19 10.09 0.45
N ARG A 31 23.52 9.97 1.75
CA ARG A 31 24.67 10.67 2.33
C ARG A 31 26.00 10.17 1.78
N GLY A 32 26.14 8.87 1.54
CA GLY A 32 27.32 8.29 0.91
C GLY A 32 27.56 8.88 -0.48
N LEU A 33 26.51 8.90 -1.30
CA LEU A 33 26.55 9.46 -2.65
C LEU A 33 26.85 10.96 -2.65
N ALA A 34 26.18 11.74 -1.78
CA ALA A 34 26.43 13.18 -1.68
C ALA A 34 27.90 13.48 -1.33
N ARG A 35 28.50 12.69 -0.42
CA ARG A 35 29.93 12.83 -0.06
C ARG A 35 30.86 12.52 -1.24
N LEU A 36 30.53 11.49 -2.05
CA LEU A 36 31.35 11.16 -3.23
C LEU A 36 31.38 12.29 -4.27
N VAL A 37 30.31 13.10 -4.35
CA VAL A 37 30.21 14.25 -5.25
C VAL A 37 30.65 15.56 -4.57
N GLY A 38 31.09 15.50 -3.32
CA GLY A 38 31.54 16.69 -2.57
C GLY A 38 30.38 17.59 -2.09
N GLN A 39 29.14 17.08 -2.08
CA GLN A 39 27.96 17.83 -1.63
C GLN A 39 27.68 17.57 -0.14
N LYS A 40 27.19 18.62 0.56
CA LYS A 40 26.65 18.48 1.92
C LYS A 40 25.17 18.10 1.85
N GLY A 41 24.78 17.06 2.59
CA GLY A 41 23.37 16.62 2.67
C GLY A 41 23.14 15.19 2.19
N GLU A 42 21.95 14.93 1.69
CA GLU A 42 21.55 13.64 1.14
C GLU A 42 21.24 13.78 -0.35
N ALA A 43 21.69 12.83 -1.18
CA ALA A 43 21.30 12.76 -2.58
C ALA A 43 19.78 12.50 -2.71
N PRO A 44 19.15 12.99 -3.79
CA PRO A 44 17.74 12.69 -4.05
C PRO A 44 17.47 11.19 -4.05
N MET A 45 16.30 10.81 -3.56
CA MET A 45 15.94 9.39 -3.40
C MET A 45 16.05 8.60 -4.71
N TRP A 46 15.60 9.15 -5.83
CA TRP A 46 15.68 8.49 -7.13
C TRP A 46 17.11 8.20 -7.57
N VAL A 47 18.06 9.10 -7.23
CA VAL A 47 19.50 8.90 -7.49
C VAL A 47 20.04 7.78 -6.61
N SER A 48 19.64 7.77 -5.32
CA SER A 48 20.05 6.75 -4.36
C SER A 48 19.58 5.36 -4.78
N VAL A 49 18.34 5.25 -5.25
CA VAL A 49 17.78 3.99 -5.76
C VAL A 49 18.51 3.54 -7.03
N MET A 50 18.74 4.45 -7.98
CA MET A 50 19.47 4.14 -9.22
C MET A 50 20.89 3.64 -8.91
N ALA A 51 21.62 4.37 -8.07
CA ALA A 51 22.98 3.97 -7.67
C ALA A 51 23.02 2.63 -6.97
N MET A 52 22.05 2.35 -6.09
CA MET A 52 21.95 1.07 -5.41
C MET A 52 21.65 -0.06 -6.39
N MET A 53 20.75 0.12 -7.35
CA MET A 53 20.45 -0.88 -8.37
C MET A 53 21.67 -1.16 -9.26
N LEU A 54 22.40 -0.13 -9.65
CA LEU A 54 23.66 -0.29 -10.39
C LEU A 54 24.72 -1.03 -9.57
N LEU A 55 24.85 -0.69 -8.27
CA LEU A 55 25.75 -1.41 -7.37
C LEU A 55 25.41 -2.89 -7.24
N ILE A 56 24.11 -3.20 -7.05
CA ILE A 56 23.63 -4.59 -7.00
C ILE A 56 23.98 -5.31 -8.31
N GLN A 57 23.76 -4.67 -9.46
CA GLN A 57 24.10 -5.24 -10.76
C GLN A 57 25.60 -5.51 -10.88
N VAL A 58 26.46 -4.56 -10.48
CA VAL A 58 27.91 -4.73 -10.50
C VAL A 58 28.33 -5.89 -9.58
N ILE A 59 27.86 -5.93 -8.34
CA ILE A 59 28.17 -7.00 -7.39
C ILE A 59 27.77 -8.37 -7.96
N THR A 60 26.55 -8.45 -8.52
CA THR A 60 26.02 -9.70 -9.08
C THR A 60 26.85 -10.14 -10.29
N THR A 61 27.20 -9.21 -11.17
CA THR A 61 28.02 -9.48 -12.36
C THR A 61 29.42 -9.96 -11.97
N VAL A 62 30.09 -9.22 -11.06
CA VAL A 62 31.44 -9.61 -10.57
C VAL A 62 31.39 -10.98 -9.91
N THR A 63 30.37 -11.25 -9.10
CA THR A 63 30.19 -12.56 -8.46
C THR A 63 30.02 -13.66 -9.52
N ALA A 64 29.16 -13.46 -10.52
CA ALA A 64 28.94 -14.42 -11.59
C ALA A 64 30.26 -14.77 -12.35
N PHE A 65 31.06 -13.75 -12.67
CA PHE A 65 32.36 -13.96 -13.31
C PHE A 65 33.36 -14.64 -12.39
N ALA A 66 33.43 -14.25 -11.12
CA ALA A 66 34.40 -14.80 -10.16
C ALA A 66 34.18 -16.30 -9.90
N ILE A 67 32.93 -16.74 -9.80
CA ILE A 67 32.57 -18.16 -9.60
C ILE A 67 32.39 -18.92 -10.91
N LYS A 68 32.66 -18.28 -12.06
CA LYS A 68 32.44 -18.84 -13.40
C LYS A 68 31.05 -19.42 -13.61
N ASP A 69 30.04 -18.74 -13.07
CA ASP A 69 28.65 -19.14 -13.18
C ASP A 69 28.17 -18.99 -14.63
N ARG A 70 28.08 -20.12 -15.33
CA ARG A 70 27.63 -20.20 -16.73
C ARG A 70 26.17 -20.64 -16.86
N SER A 71 25.41 -20.64 -15.78
CA SER A 71 23.99 -20.98 -15.86
C SER A 71 23.26 -20.00 -16.79
N ALA A 72 22.37 -20.52 -17.63
CA ALA A 72 21.58 -19.67 -18.55
C ALA A 72 20.79 -18.58 -17.80
N ALA A 73 20.33 -18.87 -16.58
CA ALA A 73 19.64 -17.92 -15.73
C ALA A 73 20.57 -16.78 -15.29
N SER A 74 21.79 -17.07 -14.85
CA SER A 74 22.76 -16.03 -14.43
C SER A 74 23.18 -15.14 -15.60
N VAL A 75 23.45 -15.72 -16.76
CA VAL A 75 23.77 -14.98 -17.97
C VAL A 75 22.63 -14.07 -18.37
N SER A 76 21.39 -14.58 -18.41
CA SER A 76 20.20 -13.77 -18.73
C SER A 76 19.98 -12.61 -17.76
N PHE A 77 20.20 -12.84 -16.46
CA PHE A 77 20.03 -11.79 -15.44
C PHE A 77 21.11 -10.72 -15.49
N VAL A 78 22.36 -11.08 -15.71
CA VAL A 78 23.49 -10.14 -15.80
C VAL A 78 23.28 -9.15 -16.94
N TYR A 79 22.71 -9.58 -18.06
CA TYR A 79 22.48 -8.74 -19.24
C TYR A 79 21.07 -8.13 -19.32
N ASN A 80 20.24 -8.35 -18.29
CA ASN A 80 18.85 -7.91 -18.33
C ASN A 80 18.65 -6.46 -17.81
N TYR A 81 19.15 -5.48 -18.56
CA TYR A 81 18.95 -4.06 -18.25
C TYR A 81 17.49 -3.62 -18.14
N PRO A 82 16.52 -4.11 -18.95
CA PRO A 82 15.12 -3.74 -18.79
C PRO A 82 14.57 -4.10 -17.41
N MET A 83 14.97 -5.25 -16.86
CA MET A 83 14.57 -5.68 -15.51
C MET A 83 15.16 -4.76 -14.42
N LEU A 84 16.39 -4.29 -14.59
CA LEU A 84 17.02 -3.32 -13.69
C LEU A 84 16.24 -2.01 -13.64
N ILE A 85 15.91 -1.46 -14.82
CA ILE A 85 15.12 -0.21 -14.96
C ILE A 85 13.74 -0.41 -14.33
N TYR A 86 13.10 -1.55 -14.56
CA TYR A 86 11.81 -1.89 -13.97
C TYR A 86 11.89 -1.90 -12.45
N MET A 87 12.88 -2.58 -11.86
CA MET A 87 13.04 -2.65 -10.39
C MET A 87 13.33 -1.29 -9.78
N TRP A 88 14.16 -0.46 -10.45
CA TRP A 88 14.35 0.93 -10.05
C TRP A 88 13.03 1.71 -10.03
N PHE A 89 12.23 1.60 -11.09
CA PHE A 89 10.93 2.26 -11.19
C PHE A 89 9.96 1.77 -10.10
N CYS A 90 9.90 0.46 -9.83
CA CYS A 90 9.09 -0.11 -8.76
C CYS A 90 9.41 0.51 -7.38
N ILE A 91 10.69 0.60 -7.03
CA ILE A 91 11.11 1.15 -5.74
C ILE A 91 10.76 2.63 -5.65
N ILE A 92 10.93 3.40 -6.72
CA ILE A 92 10.55 4.82 -6.76
C ILE A 92 9.04 4.99 -6.56
N VAL A 93 8.22 4.20 -7.27
CA VAL A 93 6.75 4.25 -7.12
C VAL A 93 6.35 3.92 -5.69
N LEU A 94 6.91 2.85 -5.11
CA LEU A 94 6.65 2.49 -3.71
C LEU A 94 7.08 3.60 -2.75
N HIS A 95 8.21 4.24 -2.97
CA HIS A 95 8.66 5.36 -2.15
C HIS A 95 7.70 6.54 -2.21
N VAL A 96 7.26 6.94 -3.40
CA VAL A 96 6.26 8.01 -3.57
C VAL A 96 4.95 7.67 -2.84
N GLN A 97 4.53 6.40 -2.85
CA GLN A 97 3.33 5.98 -2.10
C GLN A 97 3.53 6.07 -0.58
N VAL A 98 4.70 5.71 -0.07
CA VAL A 98 5.04 5.88 1.36
C VAL A 98 4.96 7.35 1.77
N GLU A 99 5.60 8.25 1.01
CA GLU A 99 5.59 9.69 1.31
C GLU A 99 4.16 10.28 1.27
N ARG A 100 3.37 9.88 0.28
CA ARG A 100 1.94 10.27 0.21
C ARG A 100 1.15 9.77 1.42
N PHE A 101 1.37 8.53 1.82
CA PHE A 101 0.70 7.94 2.97
C PHE A 101 1.06 8.69 4.27
N ILE A 102 2.34 8.96 4.50
CA ILE A 102 2.80 9.72 5.68
C ILE A 102 2.22 11.14 5.68
N GLY A 103 2.25 11.81 4.53
CA GLY A 103 1.66 13.15 4.37
C GLY A 103 0.16 13.16 4.69
N PHE A 104 -0.57 12.21 4.14
CA PHE A 104 -2.00 12.03 4.41
C PHE A 104 -2.27 11.73 5.89
N PHE A 105 -1.49 10.85 6.51
CA PHE A 105 -1.68 10.50 7.91
C PHE A 105 -1.48 11.74 8.81
N LYS A 106 -0.41 12.49 8.60
CA LYS A 106 -0.10 13.71 9.36
C LYS A 106 -1.14 14.82 9.18
N LYS A 107 -1.65 15.00 7.97
CA LYS A 107 -2.55 16.11 7.65
C LYS A 107 -4.00 15.74 7.90
N ASP A 108 -4.48 14.69 7.27
CA ASP A 108 -5.91 14.43 7.18
C ASP A 108 -6.42 13.55 8.32
N ILE A 109 -5.72 12.44 8.62
CA ILE A 109 -6.12 11.53 9.69
C ILE A 109 -6.01 12.22 11.05
N VAL A 110 -4.88 12.84 11.37
CA VAL A 110 -4.67 13.51 12.67
C VAL A 110 -5.68 14.64 12.88
N ASN A 111 -6.08 15.36 11.84
CA ASN A 111 -7.10 16.42 11.97
C ASN A 111 -8.50 15.89 12.25
N ALA A 112 -8.83 14.73 11.71
CA ALA A 112 -10.15 14.11 11.86
C ALA A 112 -10.27 13.29 13.15
N LEU A 113 -9.17 12.98 13.84
CA LEU A 113 -9.18 12.20 15.07
C LEU A 113 -9.71 12.99 16.25
N ASP A 114 -10.55 12.34 17.05
CA ASP A 114 -10.80 12.71 18.45
C ASP A 114 -9.62 12.21 19.29
N LEU A 115 -8.68 13.12 19.58
CA LEU A 115 -7.45 12.76 20.28
C LEU A 115 -7.70 12.31 21.73
N SER A 116 -8.76 12.82 22.38
CA SER A 116 -9.08 12.48 23.76
C SER A 116 -9.50 11.00 23.87
N ALA A 117 -10.36 10.56 22.98
CA ALA A 117 -10.87 9.18 22.94
C ALA A 117 -9.89 8.19 22.27
N SER A 118 -9.00 8.67 21.38
CA SER A 118 -8.13 7.80 20.55
C SER A 118 -6.71 7.67 21.08
N ARG A 119 -6.34 8.40 22.12
CA ARG A 119 -4.95 8.55 22.58
C ARG A 119 -4.22 7.22 22.79
N SER A 120 -4.77 6.33 23.61
CA SER A 120 -4.11 5.06 23.94
C SER A 120 -3.92 4.17 22.73
N ALA A 121 -4.88 4.18 21.79
CA ALA A 121 -4.84 3.39 20.58
C ALA A 121 -3.76 3.91 19.61
N ILE A 122 -3.64 5.25 19.45
CA ILE A 122 -2.62 5.87 18.61
C ILE A 122 -1.22 5.62 19.18
N GLU A 123 -1.02 5.86 20.50
CA GLU A 123 0.27 5.62 21.15
C GLU A 123 0.71 4.16 21.04
N ALA A 124 -0.23 3.21 21.23
CA ALA A 124 0.06 1.78 21.08
C ALA A 124 0.42 1.42 19.63
N TRP A 125 -0.31 1.97 18.66
CA TRP A 125 -0.06 1.74 17.24
C TRP A 125 1.30 2.30 16.82
N LEU A 126 1.61 3.57 17.12
CA LEU A 126 2.89 4.21 16.81
C LEU A 126 4.07 3.46 17.42
N ARG A 127 3.92 3.01 18.67
CA ARG A 127 4.92 2.20 19.36
C ARG A 127 5.17 0.87 18.65
N ASN A 128 4.12 0.20 18.19
CA ASN A 128 4.24 -1.08 17.49
C ASN A 128 4.87 -0.92 16.11
N VAL A 129 4.43 0.07 15.33
CA VAL A 129 4.94 0.38 14.00
C VAL A 129 6.40 0.87 14.06
N GLY A 130 6.74 1.66 15.06
CA GLY A 130 8.09 2.21 15.24
C GLY A 130 9.12 1.20 15.79
N ARG A 131 8.70 0.02 16.26
CA ARG A 131 9.63 -0.98 16.81
C ARG A 131 10.56 -1.52 15.72
N PRO A 132 11.90 -1.44 15.90
CA PRO A 132 12.84 -2.00 14.93
C PRO A 132 12.64 -3.50 14.69
N SER A 133 12.31 -4.26 15.75
CA SER A 133 12.04 -5.70 15.64
C SER A 133 10.90 -5.99 14.66
N THR A 134 9.79 -5.26 14.74
CA THR A 134 8.65 -5.43 13.83
C THR A 134 9.05 -5.16 12.38
N GLN A 135 9.84 -4.11 12.15
CA GLN A 135 10.33 -3.75 10.81
C GLN A 135 11.31 -4.80 10.27
N VAL A 136 12.25 -5.28 11.09
CA VAL A 136 13.19 -6.35 10.69
C VAL A 136 12.47 -7.65 10.41
N THR A 137 11.51 -8.04 11.25
CA THR A 137 10.72 -9.27 11.04
C THR A 137 9.95 -9.20 9.71
N ALA A 138 9.30 -8.07 9.42
CA ALA A 138 8.60 -7.88 8.15
C ALA A 138 9.55 -7.89 6.95
N LEU A 139 10.72 -7.25 7.06
CA LEU A 139 11.75 -7.25 6.02
C LEU A 139 12.23 -8.68 5.73
N LEU A 140 12.56 -9.45 6.77
CA LEU A 140 12.95 -10.85 6.62
C LEU A 140 11.82 -11.68 6.00
N PHE A 141 10.58 -11.51 6.46
CA PHE A 141 9.43 -12.23 5.92
C PHE A 141 9.28 -11.99 4.41
N PHE A 142 9.25 -10.73 3.97
CA PHE A 142 9.10 -10.40 2.55
C PHE A 142 10.29 -10.91 1.73
N THR A 143 11.51 -10.78 2.25
CA THR A 143 12.72 -11.26 1.54
C THR A 143 12.69 -12.77 1.39
N VAL A 144 12.39 -13.52 2.46
CA VAL A 144 12.31 -14.99 2.44
C VAL A 144 11.17 -15.46 1.53
N LEU A 145 10.00 -14.81 1.60
CA LEU A 145 8.87 -15.13 0.73
C LEU A 145 9.25 -14.97 -0.75
N MET A 146 9.90 -13.87 -1.11
CA MET A 146 10.30 -13.62 -2.49
C MET A 146 11.42 -14.54 -2.94
N MET A 147 12.34 -14.91 -2.04
CA MET A 147 13.33 -15.97 -2.32
C MET A 147 12.64 -17.30 -2.61
N ALA A 148 11.69 -17.72 -1.78
CA ALA A 148 10.97 -18.97 -1.97
C ALA A 148 10.23 -18.99 -3.33
N VAL A 149 9.59 -17.87 -3.70
CA VAL A 149 8.95 -17.72 -5.02
C VAL A 149 9.98 -17.82 -6.14
N THR A 150 11.12 -17.13 -6.03
CA THR A 150 12.18 -17.19 -7.04
C THR A 150 12.73 -18.60 -7.21
N ILE A 151 13.01 -19.29 -6.09
CA ILE A 151 13.48 -20.68 -6.11
C ILE A 151 12.43 -21.58 -6.79
N TYR A 152 11.17 -21.46 -6.41
CA TYR A 152 10.08 -22.24 -7.00
C TYR A 152 9.95 -22.01 -8.51
N VAL A 153 9.99 -20.75 -8.94
CA VAL A 153 9.92 -20.39 -10.36
C VAL A 153 11.10 -20.94 -11.14
N LEU A 154 12.32 -20.78 -10.66
CA LEU A 154 13.54 -21.28 -11.32
C LEU A 154 13.55 -22.79 -11.39
N TYR A 155 13.12 -23.47 -10.32
CA TYR A 155 13.02 -24.92 -10.29
C TYR A 155 11.98 -25.45 -11.30
N SER A 156 10.83 -24.79 -11.37
CA SER A 156 9.73 -25.16 -12.29
C SER A 156 10.08 -24.99 -13.77
N GLN A 157 11.05 -24.13 -14.09
CA GLN A 157 11.54 -23.91 -15.47
C GLN A 157 12.62 -24.92 -15.91
N GLN A 158 12.80 -26.01 -15.17
CA GLN A 158 13.89 -27.00 -15.41
C GLN A 158 15.31 -26.41 -15.37
N ASN A 159 15.47 -25.13 -15.05
CA ASN A 159 16.76 -24.53 -14.73
C ASN A 159 17.19 -24.97 -13.32
N ARG A 160 17.54 -26.26 -13.17
CA ARG A 160 17.89 -26.88 -11.90
C ARG A 160 19.12 -26.24 -11.22
N THR A 161 19.86 -25.43 -11.92
CA THR A 161 21.00 -24.68 -11.43
C THR A 161 20.80 -23.21 -11.72
N ALA A 162 19.92 -22.53 -10.96
CA ALA A 162 20.02 -21.09 -10.90
C ALA A 162 21.34 -20.76 -10.21
N GLY A 163 22.15 -19.95 -10.87
CA GLY A 163 23.45 -19.58 -10.33
C GLY A 163 23.31 -18.75 -9.06
N ILE A 164 24.31 -18.81 -8.21
CA ILE A 164 24.42 -18.00 -6.98
C ILE A 164 24.17 -16.53 -7.26
N ALA A 165 24.59 -16.04 -8.43
CA ALA A 165 24.41 -14.66 -8.85
C ALA A 165 22.92 -14.25 -8.92
N VAL A 166 22.03 -15.12 -9.40
CA VAL A 166 20.56 -14.84 -9.45
C VAL A 166 19.97 -14.74 -8.05
N TYR A 167 20.37 -15.66 -7.15
CA TYR A 167 19.92 -15.62 -5.77
C TYR A 167 20.41 -14.35 -5.06
N LEU A 168 21.69 -14.01 -5.24
CA LEU A 168 22.26 -12.80 -4.67
C LEU A 168 21.52 -11.55 -5.16
N PHE A 169 21.27 -11.42 -6.46
CA PHE A 169 20.50 -10.33 -7.05
C PHE A 169 19.11 -10.25 -6.43
N THR A 170 18.39 -11.37 -6.38
CA THR A 170 17.04 -11.44 -5.81
C THR A 170 17.02 -10.98 -4.37
N VAL A 171 17.90 -11.52 -3.51
CA VAL A 171 17.98 -11.12 -2.09
C VAL A 171 18.23 -9.62 -1.95
N LEU A 172 19.22 -9.08 -2.66
CA LEU A 172 19.60 -7.68 -2.52
C LEU A 172 18.48 -6.72 -3.00
N VAL A 173 17.84 -7.05 -4.12
CA VAL A 173 16.73 -6.23 -4.65
C VAL A 173 15.52 -6.29 -3.73
N PHE A 174 15.10 -7.48 -3.30
CA PHE A 174 13.92 -7.60 -2.44
C PHE A 174 14.16 -7.11 -1.03
N ALA A 175 15.36 -7.26 -0.47
CA ALA A 175 15.71 -6.62 0.79
C ALA A 175 15.61 -5.09 0.69
N SER A 176 16.05 -4.51 -0.44
CA SER A 176 15.92 -3.07 -0.70
C SER A 176 14.47 -2.61 -0.83
N ALA A 177 13.59 -3.42 -1.42
CA ALA A 177 12.17 -3.13 -1.58
C ALA A 177 11.33 -3.43 -0.33
N ALA A 178 11.73 -4.40 0.49
CA ALA A 178 10.94 -4.92 1.61
C ALA A 178 10.59 -3.84 2.65
N SER A 179 11.46 -2.87 2.88
CA SER A 179 11.18 -1.75 3.78
C SER A 179 10.06 -0.84 3.26
N HIS A 180 9.94 -0.65 1.94
CA HIS A 180 8.82 0.06 1.34
C HIS A 180 7.53 -0.75 1.43
N LEU A 181 7.59 -2.07 1.21
CA LEU A 181 6.44 -2.96 1.38
C LEU A 181 5.93 -2.95 2.82
N TYR A 182 6.82 -2.85 3.82
CA TYR A 182 6.42 -2.67 5.20
C TYR A 182 5.56 -1.41 5.37
N TRP A 183 6.03 -0.26 4.88
CA TRP A 183 5.31 1.01 5.02
C TRP A 183 4.02 1.07 4.20
N THR A 184 3.98 0.47 3.04
CA THR A 184 2.78 0.49 2.18
C THR A 184 1.72 -0.53 2.60
N LEU A 185 2.12 -1.75 2.95
CA LEU A 185 1.19 -2.83 3.24
C LEU A 185 0.96 -3.02 4.73
N VAL A 186 2.03 -3.27 5.51
CA VAL A 186 1.89 -3.63 6.92
C VAL A 186 1.32 -2.47 7.73
N ILE A 187 1.81 -1.26 7.51
CA ILE A 187 1.33 -0.07 8.24
C ILE A 187 -0.12 0.23 7.87
N SER A 188 -0.47 0.17 6.59
CA SER A 188 -1.85 0.42 6.15
C SER A 188 -2.82 -0.61 6.71
N VAL A 189 -2.46 -1.89 6.70
CA VAL A 189 -3.29 -2.97 7.28
C VAL A 189 -3.42 -2.81 8.79
N THR A 190 -2.32 -2.56 9.50
CA THR A 190 -2.38 -2.37 10.96
C THR A 190 -3.16 -1.12 11.34
N LEU A 191 -3.07 -0.05 10.54
CA LEU A 191 -3.91 1.13 10.73
C LEU A 191 -5.40 0.78 10.55
N ALA A 192 -5.76 0.04 9.51
CA ALA A 192 -7.13 -0.40 9.28
C ALA A 192 -7.69 -1.21 10.47
N PHE A 193 -6.87 -2.08 11.08
CA PHE A 193 -7.27 -2.78 12.31
C PHE A 193 -7.40 -1.84 13.51
N THR A 194 -6.50 -0.86 13.63
CA THR A 194 -6.51 0.08 14.76
C THR A 194 -7.68 1.05 14.68
N THR A 195 -8.25 1.31 13.48
CA THR A 195 -9.44 2.19 13.31
C THR A 195 -10.64 1.76 14.14
N ARG A 196 -10.72 0.48 14.54
CA ARG A 196 -11.77 0.00 15.46
C ARG A 196 -11.73 0.69 16.83
N ASN A 197 -10.54 1.12 17.26
CA ASN A 197 -10.28 1.73 18.56
C ASN A 197 -10.04 3.25 18.44
N LEU A 198 -10.21 3.81 17.23
CA LEU A 198 -10.08 5.23 16.99
C LEU A 198 -11.46 5.88 16.87
N SER A 199 -11.59 7.04 17.48
CA SER A 199 -12.77 7.90 17.34
C SER A 199 -12.42 9.01 16.35
N PHE A 200 -13.31 9.24 15.38
CA PHE A 200 -13.16 10.25 14.36
C PHE A 200 -14.28 11.28 14.46
N ASN A 201 -13.93 12.54 14.30
CA ASN A 201 -14.87 13.63 14.13
C ASN A 201 -15.35 13.63 12.67
N LEU A 202 -16.41 12.89 12.39
CA LEU A 202 -17.01 12.78 11.07
C LEU A 202 -18.10 13.82 10.88
N VAL A 203 -18.36 14.18 9.62
CA VAL A 203 -19.48 15.06 9.28
C VAL A 203 -20.78 14.42 9.75
N PRO A 204 -21.57 15.11 10.61
CA PRO A 204 -22.71 14.47 11.29
C PRO A 204 -23.81 14.00 10.35
N ASP A 205 -24.04 14.73 9.26
CA ASP A 205 -25.17 14.49 8.34
C ASP A 205 -24.85 13.43 7.30
N ASP A 206 -23.58 13.39 6.84
CA ASP A 206 -23.08 12.37 5.94
C ASP A 206 -21.61 12.06 6.25
N PRO A 207 -21.35 11.05 7.09
CA PRO A 207 -20.00 10.66 7.45
C PRO A 207 -19.12 10.31 6.23
N SER A 208 -19.71 9.85 5.11
CA SER A 208 -18.96 9.48 3.90
C SER A 208 -18.35 10.69 3.17
N GLN A 209 -18.92 11.89 3.40
CA GLN A 209 -18.42 13.14 2.83
C GLN A 209 -17.32 13.81 3.66
N THR A 210 -16.95 13.22 4.77
CA THR A 210 -15.82 13.73 5.56
C THR A 210 -14.55 13.72 4.70
N PRO A 211 -13.80 14.82 4.60
CA PRO A 211 -12.62 14.92 3.73
C PRO A 211 -11.62 13.79 3.93
N VAL A 212 -11.39 13.36 5.18
CA VAL A 212 -10.49 12.23 5.48
C VAL A 212 -10.98 10.93 4.83
N ILE A 213 -12.28 10.66 4.85
CA ILE A 213 -12.86 9.45 4.22
C ILE A 213 -12.70 9.48 2.70
N GLN A 214 -12.93 10.66 2.09
CA GLN A 214 -12.74 10.83 0.64
C GLN A 214 -11.27 10.65 0.25
N THR A 215 -10.33 11.24 1.01
CA THR A 215 -8.90 11.10 0.74
C THR A 215 -8.42 9.64 0.95
N MET A 216 -8.95 8.93 1.95
CA MET A 216 -8.67 7.50 2.14
C MET A 216 -9.15 6.67 0.95
N ARG A 217 -10.35 6.95 0.46
CA ARG A 217 -10.92 6.29 -0.73
C ARG A 217 -10.07 6.52 -1.98
N GLN A 218 -9.64 7.76 -2.21
CA GLN A 218 -8.75 8.11 -3.32
C GLN A 218 -7.36 7.47 -3.17
N GLY A 219 -6.80 7.48 -1.95
CA GLY A 219 -5.49 6.91 -1.65
C GLY A 219 -5.43 5.40 -1.86
N SER A 220 -6.46 4.67 -1.43
CA SER A 220 -6.55 3.22 -1.64
C SER A 220 -6.68 2.86 -3.13
N GLY A 221 -7.50 3.60 -3.87
CA GLY A 221 -7.63 3.43 -5.32
C GLY A 221 -6.33 3.74 -6.08
N GLY A 222 -5.64 4.80 -5.69
CA GLY A 222 -4.34 5.18 -6.27
C GLY A 222 -3.24 4.13 -6.02
N LEU A 223 -3.19 3.54 -4.83
CA LEU A 223 -2.25 2.46 -4.52
C LEU A 223 -2.54 1.21 -5.37
N MET A 224 -3.80 0.84 -5.50
CA MET A 224 -4.22 -0.28 -6.36
C MET A 224 -3.79 -0.09 -7.81
N LEU A 225 -4.09 1.09 -8.37
CA LEU A 225 -3.71 1.41 -9.74
C LEU A 225 -2.18 1.37 -9.93
N ALA A 226 -1.42 1.91 -8.98
CA ALA A 226 0.04 1.88 -9.04
C ALA A 226 0.58 0.45 -9.06
N ILE A 227 0.10 -0.43 -8.19
CA ILE A 227 0.53 -1.84 -8.15
C ILE A 227 0.09 -2.58 -9.42
N ALA A 228 -1.10 -2.31 -9.94
CA ALA A 228 -1.58 -2.91 -11.19
C ALA A 228 -0.70 -2.51 -12.39
N LEU A 229 -0.33 -1.23 -12.50
CA LEU A 229 0.58 -0.75 -13.52
C LEU A 229 1.97 -1.39 -13.41
N LEU A 230 2.49 -1.54 -12.19
CA LEU A 230 3.76 -2.23 -11.96
C LEU A 230 3.69 -3.70 -12.40
N LEU A 231 2.58 -4.40 -12.09
CA LEU A 231 2.35 -5.77 -12.55
C LEU A 231 2.26 -5.87 -14.07
N ALA A 232 1.48 -5.01 -14.69
CA ALA A 232 1.34 -4.97 -16.15
C ALA A 232 2.69 -4.70 -16.83
N LEU A 233 3.48 -3.77 -16.31
CA LEU A 233 4.82 -3.48 -16.81
C LEU A 233 5.78 -4.66 -16.62
N ASN A 234 5.71 -5.37 -15.48
CA ASN A 234 6.48 -6.59 -15.26
C ASN A 234 6.18 -7.63 -16.32
N ILE A 235 4.91 -7.91 -16.56
CA ILE A 235 4.45 -8.86 -17.58
C ILE A 235 4.94 -8.44 -18.96
N ALA A 236 4.82 -7.16 -19.32
CA ALA A 236 5.25 -6.63 -20.60
C ALA A 236 6.77 -6.76 -20.85
N ILE A 237 7.58 -6.68 -19.78
CA ILE A 237 9.04 -6.85 -19.88
C ILE A 237 9.43 -8.33 -19.95
N VAL A 238 8.78 -9.17 -19.16
CA VAL A 238 9.14 -10.58 -19.01
C VAL A 238 8.74 -11.42 -20.22
N ILE A 239 7.64 -11.07 -20.89
CA ILE A 239 7.16 -11.78 -22.10
C ILE A 239 8.20 -11.81 -23.24
N PRO A 240 8.75 -10.65 -23.70
CA PRO A 240 9.71 -10.63 -24.79
C PRO A 240 11.02 -11.35 -24.46
N LEU A 241 11.34 -11.49 -23.17
CA LEU A 241 12.58 -12.11 -22.73
C LEU A 241 12.55 -13.64 -22.64
N ASN A 242 11.43 -14.25 -23.00
CA ASN A 242 11.20 -15.70 -22.85
C ASN A 242 11.53 -16.25 -21.45
N LEU A 243 11.59 -15.37 -20.44
CA LEU A 243 11.87 -15.71 -19.03
C LEU A 243 10.64 -16.30 -18.33
N TYR A 244 9.63 -16.73 -19.12
CA TYR A 244 8.33 -16.89 -18.55
C TYR A 244 7.80 -18.32 -18.72
N SER A 245 7.31 -18.83 -17.60
CA SER A 245 6.44 -20.01 -17.56
C SER A 245 5.06 -19.60 -17.07
N ARG A 246 4.02 -20.38 -17.37
CA ARG A 246 2.68 -20.19 -16.81
C ARG A 246 2.73 -20.08 -15.28
N ILE A 247 3.61 -20.85 -14.65
CA ILE A 247 3.84 -20.88 -13.21
C ILE A 247 4.39 -19.54 -12.71
N TYR A 248 5.30 -18.90 -13.44
CA TYR A 248 5.83 -17.57 -13.09
C TYR A 248 4.72 -16.53 -13.05
N LEU A 249 3.88 -16.46 -14.09
CA LEU A 249 2.74 -15.52 -14.13
C LEU A 249 1.76 -15.76 -12.99
N ILE A 250 1.37 -17.00 -12.75
CA ILE A 250 0.46 -17.36 -11.65
C ILE A 250 1.08 -16.98 -10.31
N SER A 251 2.38 -17.25 -10.11
CA SER A 251 3.09 -16.92 -8.88
C SER A 251 3.19 -15.42 -8.65
N ILE A 252 3.53 -14.63 -9.65
CA ILE A 252 3.58 -13.16 -9.54
C ILE A 252 2.19 -12.60 -9.24
N VAL A 253 1.18 -13.02 -10.00
CA VAL A 253 -0.20 -12.58 -9.74
C VAL A 253 -0.61 -12.95 -8.32
N ALA A 254 -0.37 -14.18 -7.88
CA ALA A 254 -0.73 -14.63 -6.53
C ALA A 254 0.02 -13.83 -5.45
N VAL A 255 1.32 -13.61 -5.59
CA VAL A 255 2.15 -12.94 -4.57
C VAL A 255 1.85 -11.46 -4.46
N PHE A 256 1.59 -10.76 -5.57
CA PHE A 256 1.31 -9.32 -5.53
C PHE A 256 -0.18 -9.01 -5.40
N TRP A 257 -1.03 -9.83 -6.00
CA TRP A 257 -2.47 -9.60 -6.05
C TRP A 257 -3.18 -10.01 -4.77
N THR A 258 -2.81 -11.14 -4.18
CA THR A 258 -3.45 -11.61 -2.94
C THR A 258 -3.27 -10.62 -1.78
N PRO A 259 -2.05 -10.11 -1.48
CA PRO A 259 -1.89 -9.08 -0.47
C PRO A 259 -2.66 -7.79 -0.79
N LEU A 260 -2.72 -7.38 -2.06
CA LEU A 260 -3.45 -6.20 -2.49
C LEU A 260 -4.96 -6.35 -2.29
N LEU A 261 -5.51 -7.51 -2.68
CA LEU A 261 -6.91 -7.84 -2.47
C LEU A 261 -7.26 -7.88 -0.98
N LEU A 262 -6.43 -8.53 -0.18
CA LEU A 262 -6.59 -8.56 1.27
C LEU A 262 -6.53 -7.16 1.86
N TYR A 263 -5.57 -6.34 1.47
CA TYR A 263 -5.48 -4.94 1.87
C TYR A 263 -6.78 -4.18 1.56
N PHE A 264 -7.30 -4.32 0.35
CA PHE A 264 -8.56 -3.69 -0.05
C PHE A 264 -9.74 -4.15 0.81
N LEU A 265 -9.92 -5.45 0.97
CA LEU A 265 -11.02 -6.03 1.74
C LEU A 265 -10.95 -5.61 3.23
N PHE A 266 -9.74 -5.62 3.81
CA PHE A 266 -9.55 -5.20 5.21
C PHE A 266 -9.80 -3.71 5.39
N SER A 267 -9.29 -2.87 4.48
CA SER A 267 -9.51 -1.42 4.52
C SER A 267 -10.99 -1.10 4.37
N GLU A 268 -11.67 -1.69 3.39
CA GLU A 268 -13.11 -1.50 3.17
C GLU A 268 -13.93 -1.93 4.40
N SER A 269 -13.64 -3.12 4.92
CA SER A 269 -14.35 -3.62 6.12
C SER A 269 -14.15 -2.72 7.34
N ALA A 270 -12.93 -2.20 7.55
CA ALA A 270 -12.63 -1.33 8.68
C ALA A 270 -13.35 0.02 8.56
N PHE A 271 -13.30 0.64 7.39
CA PHE A 271 -13.93 1.94 7.17
C PHE A 271 -15.45 1.87 7.08
N SER A 272 -16.00 0.83 6.46
CA SER A 272 -17.45 0.63 6.43
C SER A 272 -18.02 0.46 7.85
N ARG A 273 -17.32 -0.24 8.73
CA ARG A 273 -17.72 -0.34 10.15
C ARG A 273 -17.64 1.01 10.86
N LEU A 274 -16.59 1.78 10.61
CA LEU A 274 -16.43 3.12 11.19
C LEU A 274 -17.57 4.03 10.77
N LEU A 275 -17.88 4.07 9.48
CA LEU A 275 -19.00 4.85 8.93
C LEU A 275 -20.35 4.38 9.49
N MET A 276 -20.57 3.05 9.58
CA MET A 276 -21.78 2.49 10.14
C MET A 276 -21.96 2.88 11.62
N ASN A 277 -20.90 2.77 12.44
CA ASN A 277 -20.95 3.14 13.84
C ASN A 277 -21.23 4.64 14.02
N ALA A 278 -20.63 5.49 13.21
CA ALA A 278 -20.90 6.94 13.24
C ALA A 278 -22.37 7.24 12.86
N LYS A 279 -22.87 6.60 11.80
CA LYS A 279 -24.26 6.71 11.35
C LYS A 279 -25.23 6.27 12.44
N LEU A 280 -25.03 5.10 13.05
CA LEU A 280 -25.90 4.58 14.11
C LEU A 280 -25.92 5.50 15.35
N ARG A 281 -24.77 6.01 15.78
CA ARG A 281 -24.69 6.99 16.87
C ARG A 281 -25.49 8.26 16.55
N ARG A 282 -25.34 8.78 15.32
CA ARG A 282 -26.06 10.00 14.92
C ARG A 282 -27.57 9.76 14.86
N LEU A 283 -28.01 8.62 14.32
CA LEU A 283 -29.44 8.26 14.30
C LEU A 283 -30.01 8.15 15.72
N ALA A 284 -29.29 7.53 16.65
CA ALA A 284 -29.71 7.44 18.06
C ALA A 284 -29.85 8.84 18.69
N THR A 285 -28.86 9.72 18.48
CA THR A 285 -28.94 11.10 18.99
C THR A 285 -30.14 11.89 18.41
N LEU A 286 -30.42 11.73 17.11
CA LEU A 286 -31.57 12.37 16.47
C LEU A 286 -32.88 11.83 17.02
N GLN A 287 -32.99 10.53 17.25
CA GLN A 287 -34.16 9.91 17.86
C GLN A 287 -34.39 10.42 19.31
N GLU A 288 -33.32 10.53 20.11
CA GLU A 288 -33.41 11.11 21.47
C GLU A 288 -33.92 12.55 21.42
N GLN A 289 -33.40 13.39 20.50
CA GLN A 289 -33.84 14.77 20.36
C GLN A 289 -35.32 14.88 19.94
N ILE A 290 -35.78 14.01 19.04
CA ILE A 290 -37.19 13.96 18.63
C ILE A 290 -38.05 13.59 19.82
N LEU A 291 -37.71 12.54 20.56
CA LEU A 291 -38.46 12.09 21.73
C LEU A 291 -38.48 13.15 22.87
N GLU A 292 -37.36 13.90 23.01
CA GLU A 292 -37.30 14.99 23.98
C GLU A 292 -38.30 16.11 23.67
N ILE A 293 -38.41 16.52 22.39
CA ILE A 293 -39.38 17.50 21.95
C ILE A 293 -40.81 16.95 22.14
N GLU A 294 -41.09 15.73 21.71
CA GLU A 294 -42.40 15.10 21.84
C GLU A 294 -42.89 14.99 23.30
N ASN A 295 -41.96 14.70 24.23
CA ASN A 295 -42.29 14.54 25.64
C ASN A 295 -42.43 15.84 26.41
N HIS A 296 -41.75 16.92 25.99
CA HIS A 296 -41.68 18.16 26.76
C HIS A 296 -42.39 19.35 26.10
N GLN A 297 -42.80 19.21 24.85
CA GLN A 297 -43.46 20.31 24.12
C GLN A 297 -44.73 19.81 23.42
N ASP A 298 -45.73 20.71 23.34
CA ASP A 298 -46.94 20.40 22.60
C ASP A 298 -46.70 20.46 21.09
N VAL A 299 -46.55 19.29 20.49
CA VAL A 299 -46.25 19.11 19.04
C VAL A 299 -47.40 19.63 18.14
N SER A 300 -48.56 19.99 18.71
CA SER A 300 -49.63 20.67 17.96
C SER A 300 -49.31 22.12 17.65
N GLN A 301 -48.36 22.73 18.35
CA GLN A 301 -47.87 24.07 18.08
C GLN A 301 -46.91 24.09 16.89
N LYS A 302 -46.94 25.21 16.16
CA LYS A 302 -46.18 25.33 14.89
C LYS A 302 -44.68 25.19 15.07
N GLU A 303 -44.08 25.80 16.08
CA GLU A 303 -42.62 25.76 16.30
C GLU A 303 -42.10 24.36 16.65
N PRO A 304 -42.64 23.61 17.63
CA PRO A 304 -42.24 22.24 17.90
C PRO A 304 -42.45 21.28 16.70
N ALA A 305 -43.59 21.45 15.98
CA ALA A 305 -43.87 20.63 14.80
C ALA A 305 -42.84 20.85 13.68
N GLU A 306 -42.43 22.10 13.42
CA GLU A 306 -41.38 22.40 12.45
C GLU A 306 -40.00 21.88 12.88
N ALA A 307 -39.69 21.91 14.18
CA ALA A 307 -38.46 21.37 14.72
C ALA A 307 -38.38 19.82 14.55
N VAL A 308 -39.45 19.11 14.90
CA VAL A 308 -39.56 17.66 14.69
C VAL A 308 -39.45 17.30 13.22
N LYS A 309 -40.13 18.06 12.33
CA LYS A 309 -40.04 17.83 10.88
C LYS A 309 -38.59 17.96 10.37
N ARG A 310 -37.86 19.01 10.80
CA ARG A 310 -36.45 19.19 10.42
C ARG A 310 -35.55 18.05 10.91
N LEU A 311 -35.80 17.54 12.13
CA LEU A 311 -35.06 16.41 12.67
C LEU A 311 -35.37 15.11 11.93
N LEU A 312 -36.62 14.89 11.51
CA LEU A 312 -37.00 13.74 10.69
C LEU A 312 -36.38 13.81 9.30
N ASP A 313 -36.39 14.98 8.64
CA ASP A 313 -35.72 15.17 7.36
C ASP A 313 -34.21 14.90 7.47
N LEU A 314 -33.58 15.31 8.58
CA LEU A 314 -32.18 15.04 8.86
C LEU A 314 -31.93 13.57 9.13
N HIS A 315 -32.80 12.93 9.93
CA HIS A 315 -32.76 11.49 10.19
C HIS A 315 -32.81 10.67 8.90
N ASP A 316 -33.70 11.01 7.95
CA ASP A 316 -33.83 10.32 6.69
C ASP A 316 -32.62 10.53 5.78
N ARG A 317 -32.03 11.74 5.78
CA ARG A 317 -30.73 11.97 5.08
C ARG A 317 -29.62 11.13 5.66
N VAL A 318 -29.45 11.10 6.98
CA VAL A 318 -28.43 10.26 7.65
C VAL A 318 -28.71 8.80 7.36
N LYS A 319 -29.97 8.36 7.39
CA LYS A 319 -30.38 6.97 7.10
C LYS A 319 -30.05 6.56 5.67
N SER A 320 -30.18 7.46 4.70
CA SER A 320 -29.85 7.20 3.29
C SER A 320 -28.35 7.31 2.97
N ALA A 321 -27.54 7.94 3.85
CA ALA A 321 -26.12 8.11 3.63
C ALA A 321 -25.39 6.76 3.45
N SER A 322 -24.50 6.69 2.45
CA SER A 322 -23.74 5.48 2.14
C SER A 322 -22.75 5.13 3.26
N VAL A 323 -22.70 3.88 3.66
CA VAL A 323 -21.74 3.33 4.62
C VAL A 323 -20.62 2.53 3.96
N SER A 324 -20.65 2.39 2.63
CA SER A 324 -19.61 1.72 1.87
C SER A 324 -18.60 2.71 1.31
N MET A 325 -17.33 2.40 1.42
CA MET A 325 -16.26 3.10 0.71
C MET A 325 -16.16 2.67 -0.76
N ILE A 326 -16.73 1.52 -1.09
CA ILE A 326 -16.76 1.02 -2.46
C ILE A 326 -17.70 1.92 -3.26
N ASN A 327 -17.13 2.62 -4.23
CA ASN A 327 -17.87 3.28 -5.29
C ASN A 327 -17.56 2.62 -6.64
N MET A 328 -18.32 2.96 -7.67
CA MET A 328 -18.10 2.41 -9.01
C MET A 328 -16.67 2.64 -9.51
N ASN A 329 -16.04 3.77 -9.15
CA ASN A 329 -14.65 4.06 -9.51
C ASN A 329 -13.66 3.13 -8.78
N SER A 330 -13.89 2.80 -7.52
CA SER A 330 -13.06 1.85 -6.77
C SER A 330 -13.17 0.44 -7.34
N VAL A 331 -14.38 0.02 -7.71
CA VAL A 331 -14.63 -1.25 -8.39
C VAL A 331 -14.02 -1.26 -9.80
N ALA A 332 -14.17 -0.18 -10.56
CA ALA A 332 -13.58 -0.04 -11.88
C ALA A 332 -12.04 -0.07 -11.81
N ASN A 333 -11.43 0.60 -10.81
CA ASN A 333 -9.99 0.56 -10.58
C ASN A 333 -9.52 -0.85 -10.19
N LEU A 334 -10.29 -1.56 -9.34
CA LEU A 334 -9.99 -2.94 -8.98
C LEU A 334 -10.09 -3.87 -10.19
N LEU A 335 -11.18 -3.78 -10.96
CA LEU A 335 -11.36 -4.56 -12.19
C LEU A 335 -10.33 -4.18 -13.26
N GLY A 336 -10.03 -2.90 -13.43
CA GLY A 336 -8.98 -2.43 -14.33
C GLY A 336 -7.60 -2.94 -13.92
N SER A 337 -7.33 -3.01 -12.61
CA SER A 337 -6.09 -3.57 -12.08
C SER A 337 -5.95 -5.07 -12.34
N LEU A 338 -7.06 -5.80 -12.42
CA LEU A 338 -7.11 -7.20 -12.85
C LEU A 338 -7.03 -7.35 -14.36
N ALA A 339 -7.76 -6.51 -15.09
CA ALA A 339 -7.89 -6.62 -16.53
C ALA A 339 -6.54 -6.46 -17.26
N LEU A 340 -5.68 -5.55 -16.80
CA LEU A 340 -4.37 -5.30 -17.40
C LEU A 340 -3.42 -6.52 -17.35
N PRO A 341 -3.19 -7.17 -16.19
CA PRO A 341 -2.41 -8.40 -16.12
C PRO A 341 -3.07 -9.58 -16.86
N LEU A 342 -4.41 -9.67 -16.80
CA LEU A 342 -5.16 -10.72 -17.53
C LEU A 342 -5.09 -10.52 -19.05
N LEU A 343 -5.18 -9.29 -19.55
CA LEU A 343 -4.97 -8.96 -20.95
C LEU A 343 -3.57 -9.34 -21.41
N GLY A 344 -2.54 -9.02 -20.64
CA GLY A 344 -1.17 -9.46 -20.92
C GLY A 344 -1.05 -10.98 -20.98
N ALA A 345 -1.68 -11.69 -20.05
CA ALA A 345 -1.72 -13.15 -20.04
C ALA A 345 -2.52 -13.73 -21.22
N LEU A 346 -3.66 -13.12 -21.57
CA LEU A 346 -4.51 -13.52 -22.70
C LEU A 346 -3.82 -13.31 -24.05
N LEU A 347 -3.20 -12.13 -24.27
CA LEU A 347 -2.44 -11.86 -25.49
C LEU A 347 -1.37 -12.91 -25.74
N ASN A 348 -0.79 -13.41 -24.66
CA ASN A 348 0.21 -14.47 -24.73
C ASN A 348 -0.39 -15.85 -25.02
N ILE A 349 -1.58 -16.14 -24.52
CA ILE A 349 -2.31 -17.35 -24.89
C ILE A 349 -2.63 -17.33 -26.39
N PHE A 350 -3.00 -16.19 -26.95
CA PHE A 350 -3.24 -16.03 -28.39
C PHE A 350 -1.98 -16.21 -29.23
N ASP A 351 -0.82 -15.72 -28.77
CA ASP A 351 0.47 -15.94 -29.47
C ASP A 351 0.86 -17.43 -29.43
N ILE A 352 0.59 -18.14 -28.35
CA ILE A 352 0.76 -19.60 -28.24
C ILE A 352 -0.22 -20.32 -29.14
N TRP A 353 -1.47 -19.89 -29.23
CA TRP A 353 -2.46 -20.45 -30.17
C TRP A 353 -2.01 -20.28 -31.63
N GLY A 354 -1.50 -19.11 -32.00
CA GLY A 354 -0.92 -18.89 -33.33
C GLY A 354 0.27 -19.83 -33.63
N LYS A 355 1.09 -20.16 -32.63
CA LYS A 355 2.20 -21.10 -32.77
C LYS A 355 1.80 -22.57 -32.76
N ILE A 356 0.70 -22.93 -32.07
CA ILE A 356 0.20 -24.33 -32.00
C ILE A 356 -0.67 -24.67 -33.20
N PHE A 357 -1.47 -23.74 -33.65
CA PHE A 357 -2.39 -23.95 -34.76
C PHE A 357 -1.92 -23.28 -36.05
N GLY A 358 -0.62 -23.03 -36.15
CA GLY A 358 0.05 -22.31 -37.21
C GLY A 358 -0.71 -22.34 -38.53
N THR A 359 -1.31 -21.23 -38.87
CA THR A 359 -1.58 -20.98 -40.30
C THR A 359 -0.24 -20.75 -40.95
N PRO A 360 0.01 -21.48 -42.08
CA PRO A 360 1.27 -21.47 -42.80
C PRO A 360 1.68 -20.06 -43.24
#